data_c7bf062a23d4c220134d36907a4089a3
#
_entry.id   c7bf062a23d4c220134d36907a4089a3
#
_cell.length_a   1.000
_cell.length_b   1.000
_cell.length_c   1.000
_cell.angle_alpha   90.00
_cell.angle_beta   90.00
_cell.angle_gamma   90.00
#
_symmetry.space_group_name_H-M   'P 1'
#
loop_
_entity.id
_entity.type
_entity.pdbx_description
1 polymer ?
#
loop_
_entity_poly.entity_id
_entity_poly.type
_entity_poly.pdbx_seq_one_letter_code
_entity_poly.pdbx_strand_id
1 'polypeptide(L)'
;MIIYNVTVNVDESIHTDWLNWMQNKHIGDVLKTSLFIKAKLVKIMVEEEMGGITYAVQYLTDSRAKLEDYYLNHAPRLRQEGLALFADKMLAFRTELEVMDEFYHIEN
;
A
#
# COMPACT_ATOMS: atom_id res chain seq x y z
N MET A 1 -7.50 15.17 4.18
CA MET A 1 -7.24 13.74 4.00
C MET A 1 -5.93 13.51 3.29
N ILE A 2 -5.17 12.54 3.74
CA ILE A 2 -3.89 12.15 3.14
C ILE A 2 -4.00 10.70 2.71
N ILE A 3 -3.50 10.39 1.51
CA ILE A 3 -3.36 9.01 1.05
C ILE A 3 -1.89 8.64 1.16
N TYR A 4 -1.60 7.63 1.97
CA TYR A 4 -0.29 6.99 2.01
C TYR A 4 -0.30 5.91 0.92
N ASN A 5 0.43 6.15 -0.16
CA ASN A 5 0.42 5.28 -1.34
C ASN A 5 1.72 4.47 -1.41
N VAL A 6 1.57 3.16 -1.49
CA VAL A 6 2.71 2.24 -1.63
C VAL A 6 2.60 1.55 -2.97
N THR A 7 3.49 1.87 -3.89
CA THR A 7 3.56 1.20 -5.20
C THR A 7 4.60 0.09 -5.11
N VAL A 8 4.21 -1.13 -5.45
CA VAL A 8 5.08 -2.31 -5.30
C VAL A 8 5.17 -3.06 -6.62
N ASN A 9 6.39 -3.25 -7.10
CA ASN A 9 6.66 -4.19 -8.19
C ASN A 9 7.08 -5.52 -7.58
N VAL A 10 6.42 -6.60 -7.98
CA VAL A 10 6.56 -7.94 -7.40
C VAL A 10 7.06 -8.88 -8.46
N ASP A 11 8.14 -9.60 -8.17
CA ASP A 11 8.65 -10.64 -9.07
C ASP A 11 7.59 -11.72 -9.30
N GLU A 12 7.50 -12.21 -10.52
CA GLU A 12 6.49 -13.23 -10.88
C GLU A 12 6.61 -14.48 -10.01
N SER A 13 7.81 -14.86 -9.61
CA SER A 13 8.05 -16.06 -8.80
C SER A 13 7.39 -16.04 -7.43
N ILE A 14 7.13 -14.84 -6.88
CA ILE A 14 6.51 -14.69 -5.55
C ILE A 14 5.12 -14.07 -5.61
N HIS A 15 4.62 -13.79 -6.79
CA HIS A 15 3.39 -12.99 -6.99
C HIS A 15 2.18 -13.58 -6.24
N THR A 16 1.91 -14.86 -6.40
CA THR A 16 0.76 -15.51 -5.75
C THR A 16 0.87 -15.45 -4.24
N ASP A 17 2.04 -15.75 -3.68
CA ASP A 17 2.26 -15.73 -2.24
C ASP A 17 2.19 -14.31 -1.69
N TRP A 18 2.78 -13.34 -2.41
CA TRP A 18 2.74 -11.94 -1.99
C TRP A 18 1.31 -11.39 -1.98
N LEU A 19 0.54 -11.64 -3.04
CA LEU A 19 -0.85 -11.15 -3.13
C LEU A 19 -1.71 -11.75 -2.02
N ASN A 20 -1.54 -13.05 -1.77
CA ASN A 20 -2.25 -13.73 -0.70
C ASN A 20 -1.92 -13.14 0.68
N TRP A 21 -0.64 -12.87 0.94
CA TRP A 21 -0.17 -12.25 2.18
C TRP A 21 -0.74 -10.84 2.35
N MET A 22 -0.74 -10.03 1.28
CA MET A 22 -1.31 -8.69 1.30
C MET A 22 -2.79 -8.72 1.65
N GLN A 23 -3.56 -9.57 0.95
CA GLN A 23 -5.01 -9.63 1.10
C GLN A 23 -5.45 -10.22 2.44
N ASN A 24 -4.71 -11.17 2.97
CA ASN A 24 -5.16 -11.94 4.15
C ASN A 24 -4.44 -11.55 5.44
N LYS A 25 -3.38 -10.79 5.38
CA LYS A 25 -2.62 -10.43 6.57
C LYS A 25 -2.16 -8.96 6.59
N HIS A 26 -1.30 -8.57 5.66
CA HIS A 26 -0.56 -7.31 5.80
C HIS A 26 -1.45 -6.06 5.81
N ILE A 27 -2.37 -5.94 4.86
CA ILE A 27 -3.26 -4.76 4.79
C ILE A 27 -4.11 -4.68 6.06
N GLY A 28 -4.63 -5.82 6.52
CA GLY A 28 -5.38 -5.90 7.78
C GLY A 28 -4.55 -5.47 8.98
N ASP A 29 -3.29 -5.88 9.05
CA ASP A 29 -2.39 -5.49 10.14
C ASP A 29 -2.12 -3.98 10.14
N VAL A 30 -1.96 -3.37 8.97
CA VAL A 30 -1.83 -1.91 8.86
C VAL A 30 -3.09 -1.23 9.38
N LEU A 31 -4.27 -1.71 8.98
CA LEU A 31 -5.55 -1.13 9.44
C LEU A 31 -5.81 -1.32 10.92
N LYS A 32 -5.30 -2.39 11.53
CA LYS A 32 -5.41 -2.64 12.98
C LYS A 32 -4.68 -1.61 13.83
N THR A 33 -3.76 -0.83 13.25
CA THR A 33 -3.12 0.28 13.98
C THR A 33 -4.12 1.37 14.34
N SER A 34 -5.30 1.40 13.71
CA SER A 34 -6.36 2.40 13.85
C SER A 34 -5.96 3.80 13.37
N LEU A 35 -4.87 3.90 12.59
CA LEU A 35 -4.36 5.17 12.08
C LEU A 35 -4.85 5.48 10.67
N PHE A 36 -5.46 4.51 10.01
CA PHE A 36 -6.03 4.67 8.66
C PHE A 36 -7.51 4.28 8.65
N ILE A 37 -8.28 5.01 7.84
CA ILE A 37 -9.73 4.82 7.73
C ILE A 37 -10.05 3.61 6.85
N LYS A 38 -9.32 3.47 5.75
CA LYS A 38 -9.53 2.39 4.78
C LYS A 38 -8.29 2.21 3.93
N ALA A 39 -8.26 1.09 3.21
CA ALA A 39 -7.21 0.81 2.23
C ALA A 39 -7.83 0.31 0.93
N LYS A 40 -7.14 0.56 -0.18
CA LYS A 40 -7.52 0.08 -1.49
C LYS A 40 -6.29 -0.56 -2.14
N LEU A 41 -6.43 -1.80 -2.59
CA LEU A 41 -5.41 -2.51 -3.35
C LEU A 41 -5.80 -2.46 -4.82
N VAL A 42 -4.94 -1.87 -5.66
CA VAL A 42 -5.19 -1.75 -7.08
C VAL A 42 -4.02 -2.31 -7.88
N LYS A 43 -4.32 -2.87 -9.05
CA LYS A 43 -3.30 -3.40 -9.94
C LYS A 43 -3.05 -2.41 -11.06
N ILE A 44 -1.78 -2.14 -11.35
CA ILE A 44 -1.39 -1.33 -12.50
C ILE A 44 -1.58 -2.19 -13.76
N MET A 45 -2.42 -1.74 -14.68
CA MET A 45 -2.85 -2.52 -15.84
C MET A 45 -1.95 -2.30 -17.07
N VAL A 46 -0.63 -2.35 -16.87
CA VAL A 46 0.34 -2.24 -17.97
C VAL A 46 1.39 -3.33 -17.79
N GLU A 47 1.94 -3.81 -18.89
CA GLU A 47 3.08 -4.72 -18.84
C GLU A 47 4.32 -3.92 -18.46
N GLU A 48 5.04 -4.42 -17.48
CA GLU A 48 6.29 -3.81 -17.04
C GLU A 48 7.43 -4.27 -17.95
N GLU A 49 8.16 -3.32 -18.55
CA GLU A 49 9.31 -3.63 -19.41
C GLU A 49 10.39 -4.42 -18.69
N MET A 50 10.55 -4.16 -17.39
CA MET A 50 11.54 -4.83 -16.55
C MET A 50 11.01 -6.11 -15.92
N GLY A 51 9.80 -6.52 -16.28
CA GLY A 51 9.15 -7.69 -15.71
C GLY A 51 8.45 -7.40 -14.40
N GLY A 52 7.86 -8.44 -13.81
CA GLY A 52 7.09 -8.33 -12.59
C GLY A 52 5.69 -7.80 -12.80
N ILE A 53 4.98 -7.67 -11.70
CA ILE A 53 3.60 -7.18 -11.67
C ILE A 53 3.55 -6.04 -10.66
N THR A 54 2.92 -4.93 -11.03
CA THR A 54 2.90 -3.73 -10.17
C THR A 54 1.51 -3.50 -9.59
N TYR A 55 1.50 -3.25 -8.29
CA TYR A 55 0.30 -2.89 -7.54
C TYR A 55 0.51 -1.57 -6.82
N ALA A 56 -0.58 -0.92 -6.45
CA ALA A 56 -0.56 0.18 -5.51
C ALA A 56 -1.52 -0.11 -4.37
N VAL A 57 -1.09 0.20 -3.15
CA VAL A 57 -1.95 0.12 -1.97
C VAL A 57 -2.10 1.53 -1.43
N GLN A 58 -3.32 2.00 -1.31
CA GLN A 58 -3.63 3.37 -0.90
C GLN A 58 -4.33 3.33 0.45
N TYR A 59 -3.66 3.87 1.47
CA TYR A 59 -4.19 3.95 2.83
C TYR A 59 -4.62 5.38 3.11
N LEU A 60 -5.87 5.57 3.50
CA LEU A 60 -6.44 6.90 3.76
C LEU A 60 -6.37 7.24 5.24
N THR A 61 -5.81 8.40 5.58
CA THR A 61 -5.81 8.92 6.95
C THR A 61 -6.34 10.35 6.98
N ASP A 62 -6.86 10.78 8.12
CA ASP A 62 -7.44 12.10 8.29
C ASP A 62 -6.48 13.14 8.87
N SER A 63 -5.26 12.75 9.23
CA SER A 63 -4.32 13.71 9.80
C SER A 63 -2.86 13.36 9.54
N ARG A 64 -2.04 14.39 9.45
CA ARG A 64 -0.59 14.27 9.41
C ARG A 64 -0.05 13.59 10.67
N ALA A 65 -0.61 13.91 11.83
CA ALA A 65 -0.16 13.36 13.10
C ALA A 65 -0.31 11.83 13.14
N LYS A 66 -1.40 11.31 12.61
CA LYS A 66 -1.61 9.86 12.52
C LYS A 66 -0.61 9.20 11.58
N LEU A 67 -0.32 9.84 10.45
CA LEU A 67 0.67 9.30 9.50
C LEU A 67 2.07 9.26 10.12
N GLU A 68 2.46 10.32 10.83
CA GLU A 68 3.74 10.34 11.55
C GLU A 68 3.81 9.27 12.62
N ASP A 69 2.72 9.06 13.37
CA ASP A 69 2.63 7.99 14.36
C ASP A 69 2.83 6.62 13.71
N TYR A 70 2.20 6.40 12.56
CA TYR A 70 2.39 5.16 11.80
C TYR A 70 3.86 4.95 11.43
N TYR A 71 4.52 5.96 10.88
CA TYR A 71 5.92 5.87 10.49
C TYR A 71 6.83 5.55 11.67
N LEU A 72 6.58 6.19 12.81
CA LEU A 72 7.43 6.04 13.99
C LEU A 72 7.22 4.71 14.70
N ASN A 73 5.97 4.30 14.88
CA ASN A 73 5.63 3.22 15.81
C ASN A 73 5.21 1.90 15.16
N HIS A 74 4.89 1.89 13.86
CA HIS A 74 4.32 0.70 13.22
C HIS A 74 5.04 0.30 11.93
N ALA A 75 5.39 1.25 11.08
CA ALA A 75 5.95 0.96 9.76
C ALA A 75 7.22 0.09 9.80
N PRO A 76 8.19 0.35 10.69
CA PRO A 76 9.41 -0.47 10.70
C PRO A 76 9.13 -1.96 10.90
N ARG A 77 8.28 -2.31 11.85
CA ARG A 77 7.90 -3.69 12.15
C ARG A 77 7.17 -4.33 10.97
N LEU A 78 6.18 -3.62 10.42
CA LEU A 78 5.34 -4.15 9.34
C LEU A 78 6.14 -4.31 8.03
N ARG A 79 7.06 -3.38 7.74
CA ARG A 79 7.95 -3.49 6.58
C ARG A 79 8.92 -4.66 6.73
N GLN A 80 9.43 -4.87 7.93
CA GLN A 80 10.37 -5.96 8.20
C GLN A 80 9.72 -7.33 7.95
N GLU A 81 8.46 -7.50 8.23
CA GLU A 81 7.76 -8.76 7.92
C GLU A 81 7.78 -9.07 6.43
N GLY A 82 7.52 -8.08 5.58
CA GLY A 82 7.58 -8.24 4.13
C GLY A 82 8.97 -8.56 3.64
N LEU A 83 9.98 -7.87 4.16
CA LEU A 83 11.37 -8.13 3.80
C LEU A 83 11.80 -9.54 4.20
N ALA A 84 11.35 -10.02 5.36
CA ALA A 84 11.68 -11.37 5.83
C ALA A 84 11.07 -12.46 4.92
N LEU A 85 9.88 -12.21 4.36
CA LEU A 85 9.19 -13.18 3.50
C LEU A 85 9.66 -13.15 2.05
N PHE A 86 9.89 -11.96 1.49
CA PHE A 86 10.05 -11.79 0.05
C PHE A 86 11.39 -11.19 -0.36
N ALA A 87 12.17 -10.67 0.58
CA ALA A 87 13.51 -10.12 0.36
C ALA A 87 13.52 -9.13 -0.82
N ASP A 88 14.46 -9.31 -1.75
CA ASP A 88 14.63 -8.44 -2.92
C ASP A 88 13.67 -8.76 -4.09
N LYS A 89 12.73 -9.69 -3.88
CA LYS A 89 11.73 -10.05 -4.90
C LYS A 89 10.59 -9.05 -5.01
N MET A 90 10.57 -8.04 -4.15
CA MET A 90 9.63 -6.93 -4.24
C MET A 90 10.36 -5.60 -4.09
N LEU A 91 9.89 -4.60 -4.84
CA LEU A 91 10.46 -3.26 -4.80
C LEU A 91 9.33 -2.27 -4.55
N ALA A 92 9.42 -1.53 -3.44
CA ALA A 92 8.36 -0.63 -3.01
C ALA A 92 8.78 0.83 -3.10
N PHE A 93 7.88 1.67 -3.60
CA PHE A 93 8.01 3.12 -3.59
C PHE A 93 6.85 3.71 -2.82
N ARG A 94 7.12 4.69 -1.98
CA ARG A 94 6.12 5.29 -1.10
C ARG A 94 5.97 6.76 -1.43
N THR A 95 4.71 7.19 -1.58
CA THR A 95 4.36 8.60 -1.80
C THR A 95 3.23 9.00 -0.88
N GLU A 96 3.18 10.28 -0.56
CA GLU A 96 2.08 10.86 0.20
C GLU A 96 1.29 11.74 -0.74
N LEU A 97 -0.02 11.56 -0.78
CA LEU A 97 -0.92 12.28 -1.66
C LEU A 97 -1.91 13.05 -0.80
N GLU A 98 -1.96 14.37 -0.99
CA GLU A 98 -2.97 15.19 -0.32
C GLU A 98 -4.23 15.21 -1.16
N VAL A 99 -5.37 14.84 -0.56
CA VAL A 99 -6.65 14.95 -1.25
C VAL A 99 -7.05 16.41 -1.26
N MET A 100 -7.09 17.01 -2.44
CA MET A 100 -7.47 18.42 -2.61
C MET A 100 -8.97 18.57 -2.74
N ASP A 101 -9.56 17.81 -3.64
CA ASP A 101 -10.99 17.86 -3.96
C ASP A 101 -11.45 16.50 -4.44
N GLU A 102 -12.73 16.21 -4.25
CA GLU A 102 -13.39 15.05 -4.84
C GLU A 102 -14.55 15.52 -5.68
N PHE A 103 -14.68 14.95 -6.86
CA PHE A 103 -15.74 15.30 -7.79
C PHE A 103 -16.54 14.04 -8.14
N TYR A 104 -17.85 14.17 -8.22
CA TYR A 104 -18.74 13.06 -8.53
C TYR A 104 -19.54 13.36 -9.78
N HIS A 105 -19.79 12.33 -10.58
CA HIS A 105 -20.68 12.47 -11.73
C HIS A 105 -22.08 12.85 -11.24
N ILE A 106 -22.68 13.85 -11.88
CA ILE A 106 -24.02 14.31 -11.57
C ILE A 106 -24.95 13.76 -12.65
N GLU A 107 -25.93 12.98 -12.24
CA GLU A 107 -26.97 12.48 -13.13
C GLU A 107 -28.16 13.43 -13.12
N ASN A 108 -28.67 13.72 -14.32
CA ASN A 108 -29.83 14.60 -14.51
C ASN A 108 -31.08 13.79 -14.85
#